data_3beeb8ebb7ae0076ca917f78a8a6b830
#
_entry.id   3beeb8ebb7ae0076ca917f78a8a6b830
#
_cell.length_a   1.000
_cell.length_b   1.000
_cell.length_c   1.000
_cell.angle_alpha   90.00
_cell.angle_beta   90.00
_cell.angle_gamma   90.00
#
_symmetry.space_group_name_H-M   'P 1'
#
loop_
_entity.id
_entity.type
_entity.pdbx_description
1 polymer ?
#
loop_
_entity_poly.entity_id
_entity_poly.type
_entity_poly.pdbx_seq_one_letter_code
_entity_poly.pdbx_strand_id
1 'polypeptide(L)'
;MKNLYLICLLFIISACGTPTTEDRITFSQVDPFLKVFRESNFFPEYNETEEVAAGEHATFQFAVRAALPLKELSAQVTAFTNEKGTQLQSSPRTGFVDYVRVGRQTPDRAKDAITSLSHYYPDPIIEQNGQSVTRDVAQPIWISVPVPTNAEAGTYKATFSLKGKMGNQTFELKKEISVKVYPIVMPQPDLWVTNWFGTSPDKMKIFNGGKEVEPYSDVYWEMVQELADKMKECYSNVILLSPLEHIEFEEKDGTYTFDYSRFDKMIDIFHRAGVLKMLEGGHIAGRTGDWSSQFAPYVPRYENGKKKLVQYPMESEQAVNFYRQFIPSLAAHLKEAYPKVLYAQHIADEPTSDNIKSYVAIARFVKQQCPDIKIIEACHTHDLENILDIWVPQLNFYKEGYDFYRERQKQG
;
A
#
# COMPACT_ATOMS: atom_id res chain seq x y z
N MET A 1 -59.36 60.20 -41.05
CA MET A 1 -58.60 59.09 -41.46
C MET A 1 -57.74 58.65 -40.24
N LYS A 2 -58.14 57.63 -39.52
CA LYS A 2 -57.44 57.12 -38.32
C LYS A 2 -56.74 55.83 -38.73
N ASN A 3 -55.40 55.90 -38.72
CA ASN A 3 -54.57 54.64 -38.98
C ASN A 3 -54.48 53.84 -37.70
N LEU A 4 -54.97 52.65 -37.76
CA LEU A 4 -54.91 51.63 -36.72
C LEU A 4 -53.64 50.76 -36.96
N TYR A 5 -52.60 50.91 -36.16
CA TYR A 5 -51.43 50.07 -36.19
C TYR A 5 -51.69 48.78 -35.34
N LEU A 6 -51.78 47.66 -36.03
CA LEU A 6 -51.88 46.33 -35.40
C LEU A 6 -50.47 45.90 -35.00
N ILE A 7 -50.14 45.89 -33.72
CA ILE A 7 -48.90 45.35 -33.20
C ILE A 7 -49.12 43.86 -32.98
N CYS A 8 -48.51 42.98 -33.85
CA CYS A 8 -48.42 41.57 -33.64
C CYS A 8 -47.29 41.30 -32.58
N LEU A 9 -47.67 40.99 -31.35
CA LEU A 9 -46.77 40.43 -30.37
C LEU A 9 -46.49 38.96 -30.72
N LEU A 10 -45.30 38.68 -31.28
CA LEU A 10 -44.77 37.30 -31.36
C LEU A 10 -44.34 36.88 -29.96
N PHE A 11 -45.12 35.99 -29.35
CA PHE A 11 -44.66 35.24 -28.19
C PHE A 11 -43.67 34.16 -28.68
N ILE A 12 -42.38 34.43 -28.46
CA ILE A 12 -41.35 33.36 -28.54
C ILE A 12 -41.51 32.52 -27.27
N ILE A 13 -42.20 31.40 -27.39
CA ILE A 13 -42.21 30.36 -26.36
C ILE A 13 -40.86 29.66 -26.48
N SER A 14 -39.89 30.13 -25.69
CA SER A 14 -38.70 29.34 -25.41
C SER A 14 -39.16 28.04 -24.71
N ALA A 15 -39.14 26.96 -25.42
CA ALA A 15 -39.33 25.65 -24.84
C ALA A 15 -38.12 25.34 -23.92
N CYS A 16 -38.19 25.82 -22.67
CA CYS A 16 -37.35 25.29 -21.61
C CYS A 16 -37.79 23.84 -21.41
N GLY A 17 -37.06 22.90 -22.01
CA GLY A 17 -37.23 21.50 -21.70
C GLY A 17 -37.05 21.31 -20.18
N THR A 18 -37.89 20.51 -19.56
CA THR A 18 -37.67 20.09 -18.16
C THR A 18 -36.32 19.41 -18.08
N PRO A 19 -35.41 19.85 -17.18
CA PRO A 19 -34.09 19.24 -17.05
C PRO A 19 -34.22 17.77 -16.79
N THR A 20 -33.46 16.98 -17.52
CA THR A 20 -33.40 15.52 -17.35
C THR A 20 -32.80 15.15 -15.98
N THR A 21 -32.90 13.90 -15.57
CA THR A 21 -32.26 13.42 -14.34
C THR A 21 -30.75 13.65 -14.39
N GLU A 22 -30.16 13.46 -15.55
CA GLU A 22 -28.72 13.58 -15.80
C GLU A 22 -28.23 15.03 -15.66
N ASP A 23 -29.03 16.03 -16.10
CA ASP A 23 -28.71 17.44 -15.94
C ASP A 23 -28.64 17.91 -14.48
N ARG A 24 -29.09 17.09 -13.52
CA ARG A 24 -29.06 17.35 -12.08
C ARG A 24 -27.89 16.66 -11.37
N ILE A 25 -27.04 15.95 -12.11
CA ILE A 25 -25.88 15.23 -11.62
C ILE A 25 -24.64 15.91 -12.18
N THR A 26 -23.78 16.42 -11.32
CA THR A 26 -22.43 16.83 -11.70
C THR A 26 -21.57 15.60 -11.86
N PHE A 27 -20.99 15.40 -13.04
CA PHE A 27 -20.16 14.27 -13.37
C PHE A 27 -19.01 14.71 -14.27
N SER A 28 -17.77 14.44 -13.85
CA SER A 28 -16.57 14.80 -14.60
C SER A 28 -15.47 13.75 -14.43
N GLN A 29 -14.68 13.55 -15.46
CA GLN A 29 -13.35 12.98 -15.33
C GLN A 29 -12.46 14.04 -14.67
N VAL A 30 -11.67 13.64 -13.69
CA VAL A 30 -10.74 14.51 -12.95
C VAL A 30 -9.35 13.92 -12.94
N ASP A 31 -8.35 14.75 -12.74
CA ASP A 31 -6.97 14.30 -12.61
C ASP A 31 -6.87 13.20 -11.52
N PRO A 32 -6.25 12.04 -11.81
CA PRO A 32 -6.05 10.96 -10.82
C PRO A 32 -5.36 11.42 -9.52
N PHE A 33 -4.52 12.46 -9.59
CA PHE A 33 -3.86 13.03 -8.40
C PHE A 33 -4.73 14.02 -7.62
N LEU A 34 -5.89 14.43 -8.15
CA LEU A 34 -6.80 15.32 -7.44
C LEU A 34 -7.44 14.60 -6.25
N LYS A 35 -7.31 15.16 -5.06
CA LYS A 35 -8.05 14.70 -3.87
C LYS A 35 -9.48 15.28 -3.91
N VAL A 36 -10.43 14.42 -4.28
CA VAL A 36 -11.85 14.78 -4.28
C VAL A 36 -12.42 14.57 -2.88
N PHE A 37 -12.62 15.64 -2.13
CA PHE A 37 -13.21 15.60 -0.78
C PHE A 37 -14.74 15.48 -0.85
N ARG A 38 -15.35 15.00 0.23
CA ARG A 38 -16.82 14.85 0.33
C ARG A 38 -17.59 16.13 0.01
N GLU A 39 -17.03 17.26 0.38
CA GLU A 39 -17.62 18.60 0.23
C GLU A 39 -17.26 19.24 -1.10
N SER A 40 -16.44 18.61 -1.94
CA SER A 40 -16.09 19.14 -3.26
C SER A 40 -17.36 19.37 -4.09
N ASN A 41 -17.52 20.59 -4.56
CA ASN A 41 -18.69 21.02 -5.35
C ASN A 41 -18.33 21.42 -6.78
N PHE A 42 -17.05 21.45 -7.08
CA PHE A 42 -16.48 21.72 -8.40
C PHE A 42 -15.44 20.65 -8.73
N PHE A 43 -15.51 20.15 -9.95
CA PHE A 43 -14.59 19.16 -10.46
C PHE A 43 -13.92 19.72 -11.71
N PRO A 44 -12.62 20.10 -11.64
CA PRO A 44 -11.87 20.49 -12.82
C PRO A 44 -11.94 19.38 -13.85
N GLU A 45 -12.35 19.70 -15.06
CA GLU A 45 -12.42 18.68 -16.12
C GLU A 45 -11.01 18.30 -16.58
N TYR A 46 -10.79 16.98 -16.68
CA TYR A 46 -9.55 16.38 -17.13
C TYR A 46 -9.87 15.42 -18.27
N ASN A 47 -9.53 15.80 -19.49
CA ASN A 47 -9.85 15.03 -20.71
C ASN A 47 -8.59 14.50 -21.38
N GLU A 48 -7.56 14.23 -20.61
CA GLU A 48 -6.30 13.74 -21.13
C GLU A 48 -6.38 12.24 -21.48
N THR A 49 -5.59 11.85 -22.47
CA THR A 49 -5.31 10.43 -22.74
C THR A 49 -4.26 9.95 -21.76
N GLU A 50 -4.54 8.85 -21.07
CA GLU A 50 -3.53 8.25 -20.19
C GLU A 50 -2.44 7.59 -21.04
N GLU A 51 -1.20 7.98 -20.82
CA GLU A 51 -0.03 7.52 -21.58
C GLU A 51 0.80 6.56 -20.73
N VAL A 52 1.01 5.33 -21.21
CA VAL A 52 1.65 4.26 -20.44
C VAL A 52 2.58 3.41 -21.31
N ALA A 53 3.54 2.76 -20.69
CA ALA A 53 4.29 1.65 -21.28
C ALA A 53 3.49 0.33 -21.16
N ALA A 54 3.82 -0.65 -21.99
CA ALA A 54 3.32 -2.02 -21.78
C ALA A 54 3.86 -2.56 -20.44
N GLY A 55 3.00 -3.17 -19.63
CA GLY A 55 3.31 -3.63 -18.27
C GLY A 55 2.98 -2.64 -17.16
N GLU A 56 2.51 -1.42 -17.48
CA GLU A 56 2.04 -0.44 -16.51
C GLU A 56 0.52 -0.50 -16.30
N HIS A 57 0.00 0.36 -15.45
CA HIS A 57 -1.42 0.58 -15.24
C HIS A 57 -1.79 1.99 -15.70
N ALA A 58 -2.79 2.10 -16.59
CA ALA A 58 -3.43 3.38 -16.82
C ALA A 58 -4.49 3.63 -15.74
N THR A 59 -4.59 4.85 -15.26
CA THR A 59 -5.45 5.21 -14.13
C THR A 59 -6.37 6.36 -14.50
N PHE A 60 -7.67 6.21 -14.25
CA PHE A 60 -8.65 7.29 -14.41
C PHE A 60 -9.39 7.52 -13.11
N GLN A 61 -9.73 8.77 -12.86
CA GLN A 61 -10.60 9.15 -11.77
C GLN A 61 -11.81 9.92 -12.32
N PHE A 62 -12.99 9.58 -11.82
CA PHE A 62 -14.22 10.32 -12.05
C PHE A 62 -14.77 10.83 -10.73
N ALA A 63 -15.49 11.92 -10.77
CA ALA A 63 -16.22 12.44 -9.62
C ALA A 63 -17.69 12.66 -9.97
N VAL A 64 -18.59 12.24 -9.08
CA VAL A 64 -20.04 12.44 -9.21
C VAL A 64 -20.60 13.08 -7.95
N ARG A 65 -21.56 14.02 -8.12
CA ARG A 65 -22.27 14.69 -7.05
C ARG A 65 -23.67 15.05 -7.50
N ALA A 66 -24.66 14.95 -6.60
CA ALA A 66 -26.03 15.36 -6.89
C ALA A 66 -26.70 16.00 -5.67
N ALA A 67 -27.66 16.88 -5.92
CA ALA A 67 -28.51 17.50 -4.89
C ALA A 67 -29.51 16.53 -4.25
N LEU A 68 -29.64 15.33 -4.78
CA LEU A 68 -30.46 14.24 -4.23
C LEU A 68 -29.56 13.00 -4.01
N PRO A 69 -29.95 12.08 -3.09
CA PRO A 69 -29.21 10.85 -2.90
C PRO A 69 -29.12 10.01 -4.17
N LEU A 70 -27.92 9.49 -4.46
CA LEU A 70 -27.68 8.49 -5.48
C LEU A 70 -27.64 7.11 -4.85
N LYS A 71 -28.27 6.14 -5.48
CA LYS A 71 -28.39 4.76 -4.98
C LYS A 71 -28.04 3.75 -6.07
N GLU A 72 -27.66 2.56 -5.65
CA GLU A 72 -27.39 1.43 -6.52
C GLU A 72 -26.35 1.79 -7.61
N LEU A 73 -25.33 2.55 -7.27
CA LEU A 73 -24.30 2.96 -8.20
C LEU A 73 -23.52 1.76 -8.70
N SER A 74 -23.37 1.67 -10.02
CA SER A 74 -22.60 0.64 -10.71
C SER A 74 -21.69 1.28 -11.75
N ALA A 75 -20.39 1.00 -11.63
CA ALA A 75 -19.34 1.49 -12.52
C ALA A 75 -18.86 0.38 -13.43
N GLN A 76 -18.77 0.64 -14.73
CA GLN A 76 -18.35 -0.33 -15.73
C GLN A 76 -17.51 0.34 -16.83
N VAL A 77 -16.55 -0.40 -17.37
CA VAL A 77 -15.73 0.01 -18.51
C VAL A 77 -15.85 -1.07 -19.59
N THR A 78 -16.07 -0.65 -20.83
CA THR A 78 -16.05 -1.57 -21.99
C THR A 78 -14.62 -2.03 -22.30
N ALA A 79 -14.46 -3.03 -23.15
CA ALA A 79 -13.15 -3.40 -23.67
C ALA A 79 -12.50 -2.20 -24.38
N PHE A 80 -11.21 -2.00 -24.12
CA PHE A 80 -10.40 -1.02 -24.83
C PHE A 80 -10.05 -1.56 -26.22
N THR A 81 -10.35 -0.79 -27.26
CA THR A 81 -10.16 -1.20 -28.66
C THR A 81 -9.47 -0.08 -29.44
N ASN A 82 -8.49 -0.42 -30.26
CA ASN A 82 -7.82 0.53 -31.13
C ASN A 82 -8.56 0.70 -32.48
N GLU A 83 -8.11 1.64 -33.30
CA GLU A 83 -8.71 1.94 -34.61
C GLU A 83 -8.71 0.75 -35.59
N LYS A 84 -7.84 -0.23 -35.39
CA LYS A 84 -7.77 -1.46 -36.19
C LYS A 84 -8.72 -2.56 -35.70
N GLY A 85 -9.46 -2.31 -34.63
CA GLY A 85 -10.32 -3.28 -33.97
C GLY A 85 -9.60 -4.27 -33.06
N THR A 86 -8.29 -4.06 -32.80
CA THR A 86 -7.54 -4.87 -31.83
C THR A 86 -7.95 -4.49 -30.40
N GLN A 87 -8.30 -5.48 -29.59
CA GLN A 87 -8.61 -5.28 -28.19
C GLN A 87 -7.35 -5.36 -27.32
N LEU A 88 -7.22 -4.42 -26.39
CA LEU A 88 -6.27 -4.53 -25.31
C LEU A 88 -6.71 -5.68 -24.38
N GLN A 89 -5.84 -6.67 -24.21
CA GLN A 89 -6.11 -7.82 -23.34
C GLN A 89 -5.94 -7.39 -21.87
N SER A 90 -6.92 -6.66 -21.38
CA SER A 90 -6.95 -6.06 -20.05
C SER A 90 -8.26 -6.37 -19.35
N SER A 91 -8.21 -6.45 -18.04
CA SER A 91 -9.39 -6.53 -17.16
C SER A 91 -9.45 -5.28 -16.29
N PRO A 92 -10.08 -4.18 -16.76
CA PRO A 92 -10.21 -2.96 -15.97
C PRO A 92 -10.93 -3.22 -14.65
N ARG A 93 -10.41 -2.66 -13.58
CA ARG A 93 -11.03 -2.68 -12.25
C ARG A 93 -11.62 -1.31 -11.96
N THR A 94 -12.82 -1.31 -11.40
CA THR A 94 -13.52 -0.09 -11.01
C THR A 94 -13.85 -0.16 -9.53
N GLY A 95 -13.67 0.96 -8.82
CA GLY A 95 -14.01 1.04 -7.40
C GLY A 95 -14.49 2.43 -7.00
N PHE A 96 -15.26 2.48 -5.93
CA PHE A 96 -15.72 3.72 -5.31
C PHE A 96 -14.75 4.08 -4.20
N VAL A 97 -14.22 5.30 -4.25
CA VAL A 97 -13.30 5.77 -3.20
C VAL A 97 -14.12 6.17 -1.99
N ASP A 98 -13.89 5.49 -0.87
CA ASP A 98 -14.50 5.82 0.41
C ASP A 98 -13.64 6.81 1.19
N TYR A 99 -14.12 7.25 2.35
CA TYR A 99 -13.52 8.33 3.12
C TYR A 99 -13.17 7.89 4.53
N VAL A 100 -11.91 8.11 4.89
CA VAL A 100 -11.40 7.89 6.25
C VAL A 100 -11.46 9.19 7.04
N ARG A 101 -12.04 9.12 8.24
CA ARG A 101 -12.10 10.28 9.13
C ARG A 101 -10.76 10.45 9.85
N VAL A 102 -10.11 11.58 9.62
CA VAL A 102 -8.94 12.03 10.39
C VAL A 102 -9.42 13.02 11.44
N GLY A 103 -9.52 12.56 12.68
CA GLY A 103 -10.07 13.36 13.78
C GLY A 103 -9.05 14.26 14.49
N ARG A 104 -7.76 13.98 14.35
CA ARG A 104 -6.69 14.73 14.99
C ARG A 104 -5.54 14.94 14.02
N GLN A 105 -4.99 16.13 14.00
CA GLN A 105 -3.84 16.47 13.18
C GLN A 105 -2.52 16.24 13.91
N THR A 106 -1.48 15.93 13.15
CA THR A 106 -0.11 15.96 13.61
C THR A 106 0.29 17.42 13.92
N PRO A 107 0.86 17.74 15.09
CA PRO A 107 1.27 19.11 15.44
C PRO A 107 2.25 19.73 14.43
N ASP A 108 3.24 18.95 14.02
CA ASP A 108 4.33 19.36 13.13
C ASP A 108 4.10 18.86 11.70
N ARG A 109 3.00 19.31 11.11
CA ARG A 109 2.68 18.94 9.72
C ARG A 109 3.66 19.54 8.71
N ALA A 110 3.82 18.86 7.59
CA ALA A 110 4.56 19.39 6.44
C ALA A 110 3.95 20.71 5.93
N LYS A 111 4.80 21.64 5.47
CA LYS A 111 4.38 22.95 4.97
C LYS A 111 3.48 22.87 3.72
N ASP A 112 3.62 21.78 2.97
CA ASP A 112 2.89 21.44 1.75
C ASP A 112 1.64 20.56 2.01
N ALA A 113 1.23 20.41 3.26
CA ALA A 113 0.00 19.69 3.58
C ALA A 113 -1.22 20.36 2.89
N ILE A 114 -2.02 19.55 2.18
CA ILE A 114 -3.17 20.00 1.38
C ILE A 114 -4.19 20.74 2.25
N THR A 115 -4.42 20.28 3.47
CA THR A 115 -5.33 20.91 4.43
C THR A 115 -4.86 20.70 5.85
N SER A 116 -5.25 21.61 6.73
CA SER A 116 -4.99 21.56 8.16
C SER A 116 -6.21 21.14 8.99
N LEU A 117 -7.33 20.85 8.36
CA LEU A 117 -8.58 20.61 9.06
C LEU A 117 -8.74 19.12 9.40
N SER A 118 -9.36 18.82 10.56
CA SER A 118 -9.92 17.51 10.81
C SER A 118 -11.00 17.25 9.77
N HIS A 119 -10.87 16.17 9.01
CA HIS A 119 -11.68 15.99 7.81
C HIS A 119 -11.84 14.53 7.42
N TYR A 120 -12.73 14.30 6.44
CA TYR A 120 -12.83 13.03 5.75
C TYR A 120 -11.93 13.05 4.51
N TYR A 121 -10.93 12.16 4.47
CA TYR A 121 -9.99 12.05 3.37
C TYR A 121 -10.33 10.87 2.47
N PRO A 122 -10.33 11.06 1.13
CA PRO A 122 -10.50 9.96 0.18
C PRO A 122 -9.28 9.02 0.30
N ASP A 123 -9.53 7.72 0.52
CA ASP A 123 -8.45 6.75 0.70
C ASP A 123 -8.81 5.34 0.21
N PRO A 124 -9.68 4.52 0.86
CA PRO A 124 -9.88 3.15 0.43
C PRO A 124 -10.72 3.08 -0.85
N ILE A 125 -10.32 2.19 -1.77
CA ILE A 125 -11.05 1.90 -3.00
C ILE A 125 -11.90 0.64 -2.78
N ILE A 126 -13.22 0.79 -2.83
CA ILE A 126 -14.18 -0.29 -2.62
C ILE A 126 -14.63 -0.83 -3.99
N GLU A 127 -14.10 -1.97 -4.39
CA GLU A 127 -14.39 -2.62 -5.68
C GLU A 127 -15.73 -3.39 -5.66
N GLN A 128 -16.77 -2.73 -5.15
CA GLN A 128 -18.11 -3.32 -5.04
C GLN A 128 -19.16 -2.36 -5.60
N ASN A 129 -19.96 -2.84 -6.55
CA ASN A 129 -21.12 -2.12 -7.06
C ASN A 129 -22.28 -2.12 -6.05
N GLY A 130 -23.28 -1.27 -6.27
CA GLY A 130 -24.40 -1.11 -5.37
C GLY A 130 -24.25 -0.02 -4.31
N GLN A 131 -23.20 0.80 -4.43
CA GLN A 131 -22.92 1.90 -3.49
C GLN A 131 -24.02 2.94 -3.49
N SER A 132 -24.15 3.64 -2.36
CA SER A 132 -25.09 4.74 -2.20
C SER A 132 -24.36 5.97 -1.67
N VAL A 133 -24.72 7.13 -2.20
CA VAL A 133 -24.14 8.44 -1.85
C VAL A 133 -25.23 9.35 -1.36
N THR A 134 -25.02 10.00 -0.23
CA THR A 134 -25.97 10.99 0.29
C THR A 134 -25.99 12.25 -0.58
N ARG A 135 -27.06 13.03 -0.51
CA ARG A 135 -27.16 14.32 -1.21
C ARG A 135 -25.97 15.22 -0.87
N ASP A 136 -25.56 15.99 -1.82
CA ASP A 136 -24.48 17.00 -1.70
C ASP A 136 -23.11 16.47 -1.27
N VAL A 137 -22.89 15.15 -1.34
CA VAL A 137 -21.59 14.53 -1.14
C VAL A 137 -20.99 14.14 -2.49
N ALA A 138 -19.73 14.50 -2.69
CA ALA A 138 -18.97 14.04 -3.84
C ALA A 138 -18.55 12.57 -3.65
N GLN A 139 -18.61 11.77 -4.73
CA GLN A 139 -18.16 10.40 -4.77
C GLN A 139 -17.13 10.24 -5.88
N PRO A 140 -15.84 10.04 -5.53
CA PRO A 140 -14.84 9.66 -6.51
C PRO A 140 -15.00 8.19 -6.93
N ILE A 141 -14.76 7.92 -8.20
CA ILE A 141 -14.72 6.57 -8.78
C ILE A 141 -13.34 6.37 -9.40
N TRP A 142 -12.68 5.29 -9.04
CA TRP A 142 -11.35 4.93 -9.49
C TRP A 142 -11.41 3.83 -10.52
N ILE A 143 -10.62 3.95 -11.59
CA ILE A 143 -10.50 2.95 -12.63
C ILE A 143 -9.03 2.64 -12.82
N SER A 144 -8.66 1.38 -12.68
CA SER A 144 -7.31 0.87 -12.96
C SER A 144 -7.37 -0.08 -14.14
N VAL A 145 -6.54 0.17 -15.14
CA VAL A 145 -6.47 -0.60 -16.40
C VAL A 145 -5.08 -1.20 -16.51
N PRO A 146 -4.88 -2.47 -16.10
CA PRO A 146 -3.60 -3.14 -16.27
C PRO A 146 -3.30 -3.31 -17.76
N VAL A 147 -2.15 -2.87 -18.23
CA VAL A 147 -1.69 -2.99 -19.61
C VAL A 147 -0.72 -4.16 -19.70
N PRO A 148 -1.01 -5.23 -20.45
CA PRO A 148 -0.13 -6.38 -20.56
C PRO A 148 1.25 -6.02 -21.12
N THR A 149 2.29 -6.75 -20.73
CA THR A 149 3.67 -6.55 -21.24
C THR A 149 3.81 -6.82 -22.74
N ASN A 150 2.88 -7.58 -23.32
CA ASN A 150 2.80 -7.88 -24.75
C ASN A 150 1.77 -7.02 -25.50
N ALA A 151 1.28 -5.93 -24.89
CA ALA A 151 0.35 -5.02 -25.54
C ALA A 151 0.99 -4.37 -26.76
N GLU A 152 0.26 -4.33 -27.90
CA GLU A 152 0.71 -3.58 -29.07
C GLU A 152 0.67 -2.08 -28.79
N ALA A 153 1.67 -1.35 -29.31
CA ALA A 153 1.68 0.10 -29.23
C ALA A 153 0.52 0.70 -30.04
N GLY A 154 -0.12 1.71 -29.47
CA GLY A 154 -1.25 2.38 -30.11
C GLY A 154 -2.19 3.04 -29.11
N THR A 155 -3.20 3.75 -29.64
CA THR A 155 -4.23 4.37 -28.81
C THR A 155 -5.47 3.48 -28.79
N TYR A 156 -5.91 3.14 -27.59
CA TYR A 156 -7.09 2.29 -27.33
C TYR A 156 -8.15 3.13 -26.64
N LYS A 157 -9.40 2.97 -27.06
CA LYS A 157 -10.55 3.69 -26.51
C LYS A 157 -11.54 2.73 -25.88
N ALA A 158 -12.19 3.19 -24.83
CA ALA A 158 -13.26 2.50 -24.12
C ALA A 158 -14.33 3.49 -23.67
N THR A 159 -15.48 3.00 -23.29
CA THR A 159 -16.53 3.79 -22.66
C THR A 159 -16.62 3.43 -21.19
N PHE A 160 -16.40 4.41 -20.32
CA PHE A 160 -16.81 4.33 -18.93
C PHE A 160 -18.29 4.66 -18.80
N SER A 161 -19.03 3.88 -18.02
CA SER A 161 -20.43 4.15 -17.67
C SER A 161 -20.67 4.05 -16.18
N LEU A 162 -21.35 5.06 -15.62
CA LEU A 162 -21.87 5.08 -14.27
C LEU A 162 -23.40 5.01 -14.33
N LYS A 163 -23.97 3.95 -13.76
CA LYS A 163 -25.43 3.75 -13.66
C LYS A 163 -25.86 3.87 -12.22
N GLY A 164 -27.11 4.26 -12.02
CA GLY A 164 -27.69 4.32 -10.67
C GLY A 164 -29.12 4.83 -10.68
N LYS A 165 -29.59 5.18 -9.48
CA LYS A 165 -30.90 5.78 -9.25
C LYS A 165 -30.75 7.11 -8.53
N MET A 166 -31.50 8.12 -8.96
CA MET A 166 -31.71 9.38 -8.23
C MET A 166 -33.22 9.52 -7.95
N GLY A 167 -33.63 9.37 -6.71
CA GLY A 167 -35.03 9.17 -6.36
C GLY A 167 -35.55 7.87 -6.95
N ASN A 168 -36.63 7.95 -7.76
CA ASN A 168 -37.22 6.80 -8.44
C ASN A 168 -36.79 6.70 -9.92
N GLN A 169 -35.91 7.57 -10.38
CA GLN A 169 -35.46 7.60 -11.76
C GLN A 169 -34.07 6.96 -11.91
N THR A 170 -33.91 6.13 -12.92
CA THR A 170 -32.61 5.57 -13.30
C THR A 170 -31.85 6.56 -14.16
N PHE A 171 -30.53 6.53 -14.09
CA PHE A 171 -29.64 7.31 -14.97
C PHE A 171 -28.48 6.45 -15.47
N GLU A 172 -27.88 6.86 -16.57
CA GLU A 172 -26.66 6.32 -17.12
C GLU A 172 -25.79 7.44 -17.66
N LEU A 173 -24.66 7.72 -17.00
CA LEU A 173 -23.68 8.70 -17.44
C LEU A 173 -22.55 7.96 -18.16
N LYS A 174 -22.11 8.49 -19.28
CA LYS A 174 -21.07 7.89 -20.12
C LYS A 174 -19.97 8.89 -20.44
N LYS A 175 -18.73 8.39 -20.50
CA LYS A 175 -17.57 9.14 -20.98
C LYS A 175 -16.66 8.19 -21.76
N GLU A 176 -16.19 8.64 -22.94
CA GLU A 176 -15.09 7.97 -23.64
C GLU A 176 -13.79 8.25 -22.88
N ILE A 177 -12.97 7.21 -22.67
CA ILE A 177 -11.65 7.25 -22.10
C ILE A 177 -10.65 6.62 -23.05
N SER A 178 -9.42 7.06 -23.05
CA SER A 178 -8.38 6.56 -23.96
C SER A 178 -7.07 6.29 -23.26
N VAL A 179 -6.40 5.22 -23.68
CA VAL A 179 -5.07 4.82 -23.25
C VAL A 179 -4.15 4.77 -24.46
N LYS A 180 -3.02 5.48 -24.40
CA LYS A 180 -1.96 5.38 -25.38
C LYS A 180 -0.84 4.51 -24.83
N VAL A 181 -0.63 3.37 -25.45
CA VAL A 181 0.45 2.43 -25.11
C VAL A 181 1.66 2.75 -25.97
N TYR A 182 2.79 3.06 -25.35
CA TYR A 182 4.06 3.29 -26.03
C TYR A 182 4.73 1.97 -26.44
N PRO A 183 5.60 1.98 -27.49
CA PRO A 183 6.34 0.80 -27.97
C PRO A 183 7.54 0.47 -27.04
N ILE A 184 7.33 0.51 -25.76
CA ILE A 184 8.28 0.16 -24.70
C ILE A 184 7.60 -0.72 -23.68
N VAL A 185 8.35 -1.61 -23.05
CA VAL A 185 7.87 -2.45 -21.97
C VAL A 185 8.49 -1.95 -20.67
N MET A 186 7.63 -1.76 -19.64
CA MET A 186 8.10 -1.38 -18.32
C MET A 186 9.04 -2.47 -17.79
N PRO A 187 10.31 -2.14 -17.50
CA PRO A 187 11.22 -3.11 -16.91
C PRO A 187 10.75 -3.46 -15.49
N GLN A 188 11.11 -4.64 -15.02
CA GLN A 188 10.94 -4.96 -13.61
C GLN A 188 11.72 -3.93 -12.77
N PRO A 189 11.11 -3.36 -11.72
CA PRO A 189 11.78 -2.34 -10.93
C PRO A 189 13.07 -2.87 -10.30
N ASP A 190 14.15 -2.12 -10.44
CA ASP A 190 15.44 -2.44 -9.82
C ASP A 190 15.53 -1.93 -8.38
N LEU A 191 14.64 -1.04 -8.00
CA LEU A 191 14.48 -0.56 -6.64
C LEU A 191 13.99 -1.68 -5.71
N TRP A 192 14.44 -1.64 -4.47
CA TRP A 192 13.85 -2.39 -3.39
C TRP A 192 12.63 -1.64 -2.86
N VAL A 193 11.47 -2.25 -3.01
CA VAL A 193 10.19 -1.68 -2.59
C VAL A 193 9.61 -2.55 -1.50
N THR A 194 9.59 -2.01 -0.28
CA THR A 194 9.01 -2.66 0.89
C THR A 194 7.75 -1.95 1.34
N ASN A 195 6.73 -2.73 1.70
CA ASN A 195 5.53 -2.25 2.38
C ASN A 195 5.31 -3.15 3.59
N TRP A 196 5.42 -2.60 4.77
CA TRP A 196 5.32 -3.39 5.99
C TRP A 196 3.87 -3.73 6.30
N PHE A 197 3.62 -5.01 6.47
CA PHE A 197 2.35 -5.54 6.98
C PHE A 197 2.63 -6.75 7.86
N GLY A 198 1.73 -7.01 8.80
CA GLY A 198 1.91 -8.15 9.71
C GLY A 198 1.34 -9.43 9.12
N THR A 199 2.13 -10.49 9.19
CA THR A 199 1.74 -11.83 8.77
C THR A 199 1.48 -12.79 9.93
N SER A 200 1.68 -12.35 11.19
CA SER A 200 1.32 -13.18 12.34
C SER A 200 -0.19 -13.47 12.34
N PRO A 201 -0.62 -14.64 12.84
CA PRO A 201 -2.04 -15.04 12.86
C PRO A 201 -2.96 -13.98 13.46
N ASP A 202 -2.55 -13.32 14.54
CA ASP A 202 -3.33 -12.28 15.20
C ASP A 202 -3.54 -11.03 14.31
N LYS A 203 -2.57 -10.74 13.42
CA LYS A 203 -2.65 -9.59 12.49
C LYS A 203 -3.48 -9.92 11.25
N MET A 204 -3.55 -11.20 10.86
CA MET A 204 -4.31 -11.62 9.67
C MET A 204 -5.80 -11.33 9.75
N LYS A 205 -6.38 -11.22 10.94
CA LYS A 205 -7.78 -10.81 11.12
C LYS A 205 -8.11 -9.46 10.50
N ILE A 206 -7.15 -8.55 10.38
CA ILE A 206 -7.33 -7.24 9.72
C ILE A 206 -7.76 -7.46 8.27
N PHE A 207 -7.12 -8.39 7.57
CA PHE A 207 -7.42 -8.73 6.19
C PHE A 207 -8.67 -9.62 6.05
N ASN A 208 -9.15 -10.23 7.15
CA ASN A 208 -10.35 -11.05 7.20
C ASN A 208 -11.60 -10.29 7.72
N GLY A 209 -11.67 -8.98 7.50
CA GLY A 209 -12.80 -8.16 7.95
C GLY A 209 -13.00 -8.15 9.48
N GLY A 210 -11.92 -8.28 10.24
CA GLY A 210 -11.92 -8.29 11.71
C GLY A 210 -12.24 -9.65 12.34
N LYS A 211 -12.46 -10.71 11.54
CA LYS A 211 -12.74 -12.05 12.05
C LYS A 211 -11.43 -12.79 12.34
N GLU A 212 -11.43 -13.57 13.42
CA GLU A 212 -10.27 -14.42 13.75
C GLU A 212 -9.98 -15.42 12.63
N VAL A 213 -8.69 -15.68 12.45
CA VAL A 213 -8.17 -16.67 11.50
C VAL A 213 -7.43 -17.74 12.30
N GLU A 214 -7.80 -19.01 12.09
CA GLU A 214 -7.08 -20.10 12.72
C GLU A 214 -5.63 -20.12 12.27
N PRO A 215 -4.67 -20.08 13.23
CA PRO A 215 -3.26 -19.99 12.91
C PRO A 215 -2.78 -21.09 11.96
N TYR A 216 -2.15 -20.69 10.87
CA TYR A 216 -1.54 -21.58 9.86
C TYR A 216 -2.50 -22.60 9.23
N SER A 217 -3.83 -22.33 9.28
CA SER A 217 -4.86 -23.08 8.54
C SER A 217 -4.75 -22.86 7.03
N ASP A 218 -5.50 -23.62 6.24
CA ASP A 218 -5.56 -23.42 4.80
C ASP A 218 -6.02 -22.00 4.44
N VAL A 219 -7.05 -21.49 5.14
CA VAL A 219 -7.52 -20.10 4.97
C VAL A 219 -6.41 -19.07 5.26
N TYR A 220 -5.62 -19.29 6.32
CA TYR A 220 -4.47 -18.43 6.59
C TYR A 220 -3.47 -18.41 5.44
N TRP A 221 -3.15 -19.59 4.89
CA TRP A 221 -2.18 -19.70 3.78
C TRP A 221 -2.72 -19.14 2.46
N GLU A 222 -4.02 -19.27 2.20
CA GLU A 222 -4.69 -18.61 1.07
C GLU A 222 -4.57 -17.08 1.18
N MET A 223 -4.82 -16.52 2.36
CA MET A 223 -4.65 -15.07 2.60
C MET A 223 -3.21 -14.61 2.42
N VAL A 224 -2.21 -15.41 2.84
CA VAL A 224 -0.79 -15.10 2.61
C VAL A 224 -0.48 -15.09 1.10
N GLN A 225 -1.06 -16.02 0.34
CA GLN A 225 -0.91 -16.03 -1.12
C GLN A 225 -1.54 -14.77 -1.75
N GLU A 226 -2.73 -14.36 -1.31
CA GLU A 226 -3.37 -13.13 -1.78
C GLU A 226 -2.52 -11.89 -1.49
N LEU A 227 -1.87 -11.82 -0.32
CA LEU A 227 -0.94 -10.73 0.01
C LEU A 227 0.29 -10.73 -0.93
N ALA A 228 0.84 -11.89 -1.25
CA ALA A 228 1.96 -12.01 -2.19
C ALA A 228 1.55 -11.56 -3.61
N ASP A 229 0.35 -11.92 -4.05
CA ASP A 229 -0.20 -11.49 -5.34
C ASP A 229 -0.43 -9.96 -5.37
N LYS A 230 -0.90 -9.38 -4.26
CA LYS A 230 -1.03 -7.91 -4.12
C LYS A 230 0.33 -7.20 -4.12
N MET A 231 1.33 -7.76 -3.48
CA MET A 231 2.70 -7.22 -3.56
C MET A 231 3.18 -7.15 -5.02
N LYS A 232 2.91 -8.19 -5.80
CA LYS A 232 3.26 -8.21 -7.23
C LYS A 232 2.54 -7.11 -8.01
N GLU A 233 1.24 -6.94 -7.79
CA GLU A 233 0.44 -5.86 -8.41
C GLU A 233 0.98 -4.46 -8.07
N CYS A 234 1.49 -4.28 -6.85
CA CYS A 234 2.03 -3.01 -6.35
C CYS A 234 3.55 -2.85 -6.59
N TYR A 235 4.17 -3.75 -7.36
CA TYR A 235 5.62 -3.76 -7.60
C TYR A 235 6.49 -3.85 -6.35
N SER A 236 5.92 -4.30 -5.21
CA SER A 236 6.67 -4.62 -4.00
C SER A 236 7.51 -5.88 -4.20
N ASN A 237 8.75 -5.86 -3.74
CA ASN A 237 9.69 -6.96 -3.94
C ASN A 237 10.58 -7.26 -2.73
N VAL A 238 10.25 -6.66 -1.60
CA VAL A 238 10.89 -6.88 -0.30
C VAL A 238 9.79 -7.18 0.72
N ILE A 239 9.97 -8.25 1.49
CA ILE A 239 9.03 -8.66 2.53
C ILE A 239 9.65 -8.52 3.91
N LEU A 240 8.93 -7.86 4.83
CA LEU A 240 9.23 -7.90 6.25
C LEU A 240 8.60 -9.14 6.86
N LEU A 241 9.42 -10.07 7.33
CA LEU A 241 8.96 -11.31 7.95
C LEU A 241 9.76 -11.59 9.23
N SER A 242 9.07 -11.57 10.38
CA SER A 242 9.70 -11.81 11.67
C SER A 242 10.03 -13.30 11.87
N PRO A 243 11.31 -13.68 11.94
CA PRO A 243 11.68 -15.04 12.27
C PRO A 243 11.15 -15.49 13.64
N LEU A 244 11.14 -14.59 14.63
CA LEU A 244 10.66 -14.89 15.99
C LEU A 244 9.16 -15.24 16.03
N GLU A 245 8.37 -14.72 15.09
CA GLU A 245 6.92 -15.01 15.00
C GLU A 245 6.65 -16.39 14.37
N HIS A 246 7.42 -16.77 13.35
CA HIS A 246 7.11 -17.93 12.49
C HIS A 246 7.98 -19.18 12.72
N ILE A 247 9.13 -19.06 13.38
CA ILE A 247 9.99 -20.21 13.73
C ILE A 247 9.48 -20.80 15.05
N GLU A 248 9.31 -22.12 15.07
CA GLU A 248 9.07 -22.86 16.32
C GLU A 248 10.39 -23.30 16.93
N PHE A 249 10.41 -23.50 18.23
CA PHE A 249 11.63 -23.93 18.91
C PHE A 249 11.31 -24.76 20.14
N GLU A 250 12.26 -25.61 20.51
CA GLU A 250 12.27 -26.35 21.78
C GLU A 250 13.54 -25.97 22.55
N GLU A 251 13.42 -25.82 23.87
CA GLU A 251 14.57 -25.64 24.75
C GLU A 251 14.66 -26.80 25.73
N LYS A 252 15.83 -27.42 25.77
CA LYS A 252 16.14 -28.51 26.70
C LYS A 252 17.54 -28.27 27.29
N ASP A 253 17.61 -28.14 28.59
CA ASP A 253 18.86 -27.96 29.34
C ASP A 253 19.75 -26.83 28.77
N GLY A 254 19.13 -25.70 28.38
CA GLY A 254 19.80 -24.53 27.80
C GLY A 254 20.14 -24.65 26.31
N THR A 255 19.84 -25.78 25.67
CA THR A 255 20.03 -26.00 24.23
C THR A 255 18.73 -25.80 23.48
N TYR A 256 18.78 -24.98 22.41
CA TYR A 256 17.65 -24.74 21.54
C TYR A 256 17.73 -25.53 20.25
N THR A 257 16.59 -26.08 19.82
CA THR A 257 16.36 -26.59 18.47
C THR A 257 15.32 -25.73 17.79
N PHE A 258 15.45 -25.51 16.48
CA PHE A 258 14.60 -24.60 15.71
C PHE A 258 13.94 -25.35 14.57
N ASP A 259 12.61 -25.18 14.42
CA ASP A 259 11.84 -25.67 13.29
C ASP A 259 11.45 -24.50 12.37
N TYR A 260 12.00 -24.50 11.17
CA TYR A 260 11.81 -23.46 10.17
C TYR A 260 10.62 -23.72 9.24
N SER A 261 9.90 -24.84 9.37
CA SER A 261 8.87 -25.28 8.41
C SER A 261 7.82 -24.21 8.07
N ARG A 262 7.33 -23.48 9.07
CA ARG A 262 6.34 -22.39 8.86
C ARG A 262 6.98 -21.18 8.22
N PHE A 263 8.19 -20.85 8.65
CA PHE A 263 8.96 -19.72 8.10
C PHE A 263 9.30 -19.97 6.63
N ASP A 264 9.74 -21.18 6.29
CA ASP A 264 10.02 -21.61 4.92
C ASP A 264 8.77 -21.55 4.04
N LYS A 265 7.63 -22.05 4.53
CA LYS A 265 6.37 -21.99 3.78
C LYS A 265 5.97 -20.54 3.47
N MET A 266 6.21 -19.60 4.39
CA MET A 266 6.02 -18.17 4.13
C MET A 266 6.93 -17.69 3.00
N ILE A 267 8.24 -17.92 3.14
CA ILE A 267 9.25 -17.49 2.15
C ILE A 267 8.92 -18.07 0.78
N ASP A 268 8.55 -19.35 0.71
CA ASP A 268 8.22 -20.04 -0.53
C ASP A 268 7.01 -19.43 -1.27
N ILE A 269 6.00 -18.97 -0.53
CA ILE A 269 4.83 -18.29 -1.13
C ILE A 269 5.29 -17.01 -1.83
N PHE A 270 6.01 -16.13 -1.14
CA PHE A 270 6.50 -14.87 -1.70
C PHE A 270 7.54 -15.08 -2.82
N HIS A 271 8.38 -16.11 -2.68
CA HIS A 271 9.36 -16.49 -3.69
C HIS A 271 8.68 -16.96 -4.99
N ARG A 272 7.67 -17.85 -4.89
CA ARG A 272 6.90 -18.31 -6.06
C ARG A 272 6.09 -17.21 -6.72
N ALA A 273 5.58 -16.24 -5.95
CA ALA A 273 4.93 -15.07 -6.50
C ALA A 273 5.89 -14.12 -7.27
N GLY A 274 7.22 -14.29 -7.08
CA GLY A 274 8.25 -13.49 -7.74
C GLY A 274 8.47 -12.12 -7.07
N VAL A 275 8.12 -11.98 -5.79
CA VAL A 275 8.18 -10.72 -5.03
C VAL A 275 9.24 -10.73 -3.92
N LEU A 276 10.19 -11.65 -3.97
CA LEU A 276 11.21 -11.82 -2.96
C LEU A 276 12.61 -11.55 -3.52
N LYS A 277 13.00 -10.28 -3.61
CA LYS A 277 14.41 -9.86 -3.86
C LYS A 277 15.21 -9.80 -2.57
N MET A 278 14.57 -9.33 -1.50
CA MET A 278 15.16 -9.24 -0.17
C MET A 278 14.14 -9.65 0.89
N LEU A 279 14.62 -10.28 1.94
CA LEU A 279 13.89 -10.63 3.14
C LEU A 279 14.37 -9.73 4.28
N GLU A 280 13.51 -8.83 4.75
CA GLU A 280 13.74 -8.08 5.98
C GLU A 280 13.33 -8.93 7.18
N GLY A 281 14.25 -9.22 8.08
CA GLY A 281 13.93 -9.81 9.39
C GLY A 281 13.23 -8.76 10.26
N GLY A 282 12.14 -9.15 10.92
CA GLY A 282 11.45 -8.26 11.85
C GLY A 282 12.35 -7.85 13.03
N HIS A 283 11.95 -6.79 13.74
CA HIS A 283 12.68 -6.31 14.92
C HIS A 283 12.85 -7.40 15.98
N ILE A 284 14.08 -7.64 16.37
CA ILE A 284 14.42 -8.64 17.43
C ILE A 284 14.42 -8.03 18.83
N ALA A 285 14.34 -6.70 18.92
CA ALA A 285 14.25 -5.97 20.17
C ALA A 285 13.20 -4.86 20.10
N GLY A 286 12.76 -4.38 21.23
CA GLY A 286 11.84 -3.24 21.35
C GLY A 286 12.16 -2.39 22.54
N ARG A 287 11.56 -1.19 22.61
CA ARG A 287 11.66 -0.32 23.79
C ARG A 287 11.02 -0.96 25.00
N THR A 288 11.64 -0.78 26.16
CA THR A 288 11.12 -1.32 27.44
C THR A 288 10.05 -0.44 28.08
N GLY A 289 9.75 0.71 27.49
CA GLY A 289 8.76 1.68 27.96
C GLY A 289 8.40 2.71 26.90
N ASP A 290 8.58 3.99 27.22
CA ASP A 290 8.31 5.09 26.30
C ASP A 290 9.34 5.23 25.17
N TRP A 291 9.22 6.29 24.38
CA TRP A 291 10.07 6.53 23.20
C TRP A 291 11.57 6.68 23.54
N SER A 292 11.90 7.20 24.70
CA SER A 292 13.28 7.39 25.19
C SER A 292 13.88 6.17 25.88
N SER A 293 13.05 5.15 26.19
CA SER A 293 13.46 3.95 26.91
C SER A 293 14.47 3.11 26.13
N GLN A 294 15.34 2.42 26.88
CA GLN A 294 16.34 1.52 26.30
C GLN A 294 15.67 0.33 25.58
N PHE A 295 16.37 -0.21 24.59
CA PHE A 295 15.95 -1.43 23.91
C PHE A 295 16.36 -2.68 24.69
N ALA A 296 15.49 -3.69 24.63
CA ALA A 296 15.78 -5.03 25.10
C ALA A 296 15.32 -6.06 24.07
N PRO A 297 16.12 -7.10 23.79
CA PRO A 297 15.77 -8.15 22.84
C PRO A 297 14.61 -8.99 23.33
N TYR A 298 13.84 -9.51 22.39
CA TYR A 298 12.76 -10.45 22.61
C TYR A 298 13.32 -11.86 22.62
N VAL A 299 13.02 -12.63 23.66
CA VAL A 299 13.29 -14.07 23.74
C VAL A 299 11.95 -14.79 23.74
N PRO A 300 11.70 -15.72 22.79
CA PRO A 300 10.47 -16.47 22.77
C PRO A 300 10.42 -17.45 23.95
N ARG A 301 9.25 -17.58 24.56
CA ARG A 301 8.92 -18.48 25.65
C ARG A 301 7.57 -19.13 25.42
N TYR A 302 7.41 -20.36 25.88
CA TYR A 302 6.10 -21.02 25.89
C TYR A 302 5.46 -20.91 27.27
N GLU A 303 4.27 -20.31 27.31
CA GLU A 303 3.43 -20.23 28.51
C GLU A 303 2.07 -20.84 28.17
N ASN A 304 1.69 -21.89 28.88
CA ASN A 304 0.44 -22.64 28.65
C ASN A 304 0.29 -23.09 27.18
N GLY A 305 1.37 -23.56 26.55
CA GLY A 305 1.38 -23.99 25.16
C GLY A 305 1.34 -22.88 24.11
N LYS A 306 1.36 -21.59 24.52
CA LYS A 306 1.38 -20.45 23.61
C LYS A 306 2.74 -19.77 23.63
N LYS A 307 3.28 -19.50 22.44
CA LYS A 307 4.52 -18.74 22.28
C LYS A 307 4.27 -17.27 22.62
N LYS A 308 5.14 -16.71 23.45
CA LYS A 308 5.18 -15.30 23.81
C LYS A 308 6.59 -14.76 23.61
N LEU A 309 6.71 -13.52 23.20
CA LEU A 309 7.95 -12.78 23.13
C LEU A 309 8.13 -11.97 24.42
N VAL A 310 9.18 -12.28 25.19
CA VAL A 310 9.47 -11.65 26.47
C VAL A 310 10.77 -10.87 26.35
N GLN A 311 10.78 -9.61 26.80
CA GLN A 311 11.98 -8.77 26.77
C GLN A 311 12.91 -9.12 27.93
N TYR A 312 14.19 -9.23 27.62
CA TYR A 312 15.27 -9.40 28.59
C TYR A 312 16.41 -8.43 28.28
N PRO A 313 17.13 -7.90 29.26
CA PRO A 313 18.38 -7.16 29.00
C PRO A 313 19.33 -8.01 28.13
N MET A 314 20.07 -7.36 27.21
CA MET A 314 20.96 -8.11 26.30
C MET A 314 22.01 -8.92 27.04
N GLU A 315 22.46 -8.44 28.20
CA GLU A 315 23.48 -9.07 29.05
C GLU A 315 22.94 -10.22 29.87
N SER A 316 21.63 -10.44 29.89
CA SER A 316 20.99 -11.53 30.65
C SER A 316 21.39 -12.90 30.08
N GLU A 317 21.46 -13.89 30.93
CA GLU A 317 21.71 -15.28 30.53
C GLU A 317 20.68 -15.75 29.48
N GLN A 318 19.42 -15.37 29.65
CA GLN A 318 18.33 -15.76 28.75
C GLN A 318 18.54 -15.19 27.35
N ALA A 319 18.85 -13.92 27.21
CA ALA A 319 19.06 -13.29 25.89
C ALA A 319 20.35 -13.81 25.25
N VAL A 320 21.46 -13.83 26.00
CA VAL A 320 22.76 -14.32 25.52
C VAL A 320 22.67 -15.76 25.05
N ASN A 321 22.05 -16.65 25.86
CA ASN A 321 21.95 -18.07 25.51
C ASN A 321 21.10 -18.29 24.26
N PHE A 322 19.95 -17.61 24.15
CA PHE A 322 19.06 -17.73 22.98
C PHE A 322 19.75 -17.20 21.71
N TYR A 323 20.20 -15.95 21.70
CA TYR A 323 20.72 -15.33 20.47
C TYR A 323 22.06 -15.90 20.01
N ARG A 324 22.87 -16.44 20.92
CA ARG A 324 24.12 -17.17 20.56
C ARG A 324 23.83 -18.41 19.72
N GLN A 325 22.68 -19.04 19.91
CA GLN A 325 22.28 -20.22 19.16
C GLN A 325 21.38 -19.86 17.97
N PHE A 326 20.46 -18.92 18.15
CA PHE A 326 19.48 -18.54 17.14
C PHE A 326 20.10 -17.87 15.91
N ILE A 327 20.95 -16.86 16.10
CA ILE A 327 21.51 -16.09 14.97
C ILE A 327 22.35 -16.98 14.03
N PRO A 328 23.29 -17.78 14.50
CA PRO A 328 24.04 -18.69 13.62
C PRO A 328 23.16 -19.72 12.93
N SER A 329 22.17 -20.30 13.65
CA SER A 329 21.23 -21.26 13.09
C SER A 329 20.40 -20.66 11.97
N LEU A 330 19.81 -19.47 12.18
CA LEU A 330 19.03 -18.73 11.17
C LEU A 330 19.90 -18.41 9.95
N ALA A 331 21.10 -17.89 10.15
CA ALA A 331 21.99 -17.51 9.06
C ALA A 331 22.41 -18.73 8.23
N ALA A 332 22.73 -19.85 8.87
CA ALA A 332 23.08 -21.10 8.18
C ALA A 332 21.89 -21.64 7.37
N HIS A 333 20.69 -21.66 7.98
CA HIS A 333 19.47 -22.12 7.33
C HIS A 333 19.14 -21.28 6.08
N LEU A 334 19.13 -19.96 6.19
CA LEU A 334 18.85 -19.07 5.07
C LEU A 334 19.88 -19.18 3.94
N LYS A 335 21.16 -19.35 4.29
CA LYS A 335 22.24 -19.54 3.31
C LYS A 335 22.09 -20.86 2.54
N GLU A 336 21.62 -21.92 3.20
CA GLU A 336 21.40 -23.23 2.59
C GLU A 336 20.12 -23.26 1.75
N ALA A 337 18.99 -22.83 2.33
CA ALA A 337 17.68 -22.92 1.69
C ALA A 337 17.45 -21.83 0.63
N TYR A 338 17.95 -20.61 0.87
CA TYR A 338 17.65 -19.41 0.06
C TYR A 338 18.93 -18.64 -0.34
N PRO A 339 19.93 -19.26 -0.97
CA PRO A 339 21.26 -18.66 -1.23
C PRO A 339 21.25 -17.42 -2.12
N LYS A 340 20.16 -17.17 -2.84
CA LYS A 340 19.99 -16.02 -3.74
C LYS A 340 19.17 -14.87 -3.14
N VAL A 341 18.60 -15.07 -1.96
CA VAL A 341 17.79 -14.07 -1.28
C VAL A 341 18.68 -13.28 -0.34
N LEU A 342 18.75 -11.97 -0.51
CA LEU A 342 19.41 -11.10 0.46
C LEU A 342 18.59 -11.08 1.74
N TYR A 343 19.24 -11.37 2.87
CA TYR A 343 18.64 -11.21 4.18
C TYR A 343 19.25 -10.02 4.93
N ALA A 344 18.38 -9.15 5.48
CA ALA A 344 18.79 -8.06 6.34
C ALA A 344 17.95 -8.04 7.62
N GLN A 345 18.60 -7.95 8.77
CA GLN A 345 17.96 -8.01 10.09
C GLN A 345 17.73 -6.62 10.65
N HIS A 346 16.51 -6.33 11.07
CA HIS A 346 16.20 -5.19 11.94
C HIS A 346 16.52 -5.51 13.40
N ILE A 347 17.18 -4.59 14.09
CA ILE A 347 17.47 -4.75 15.52
C ILE A 347 16.30 -4.21 16.35
N ALA A 348 15.99 -2.92 16.23
CA ALA A 348 14.92 -2.25 16.94
C ALA A 348 14.53 -0.96 16.22
N ASP A 349 13.27 -0.59 16.28
CA ASP A 349 12.68 0.50 15.53
C ASP A 349 13.22 1.89 15.91
N GLU A 350 13.66 2.66 14.93
CA GLU A 350 14.03 4.08 15.00
C GLU A 350 14.87 4.49 16.24
N PRO A 351 16.11 4.01 16.41
CA PRO A 351 16.96 4.39 17.54
C PRO A 351 17.25 5.90 17.55
N THR A 352 17.22 6.47 18.77
CA THR A 352 17.49 7.88 19.05
C THR A 352 18.75 8.03 19.91
N SER A 353 19.22 9.27 20.12
CA SER A 353 20.34 9.55 21.01
C SER A 353 20.17 8.99 22.44
N ASP A 354 18.91 8.85 22.90
CA ASP A 354 18.61 8.39 24.26
C ASP A 354 18.83 6.88 24.44
N ASN A 355 18.57 6.09 23.38
CA ASN A 355 18.58 4.63 23.45
C ASN A 355 19.59 3.94 22.49
N ILE A 356 20.37 4.72 21.75
CA ILE A 356 21.35 4.21 20.78
C ILE A 356 22.38 3.24 21.41
N LYS A 357 22.73 3.43 22.67
CA LYS A 357 23.71 2.56 23.36
C LYS A 357 23.20 1.13 23.48
N SER A 358 21.94 0.95 23.86
CA SER A 358 21.32 -0.37 23.93
C SER A 358 21.14 -0.99 22.54
N TYR A 359 20.77 -0.19 21.52
CA TYR A 359 20.73 -0.63 20.13
C TYR A 359 22.08 -1.18 19.68
N VAL A 360 23.16 -0.40 19.86
CA VAL A 360 24.52 -0.77 19.47
C VAL A 360 25.00 -2.04 20.20
N ALA A 361 24.66 -2.20 21.48
CA ALA A 361 25.01 -3.40 22.23
C ALA A 361 24.39 -4.67 21.62
N ILE A 362 23.08 -4.61 21.28
CA ILE A 362 22.38 -5.73 20.65
C ILE A 362 22.93 -6.00 19.24
N ALA A 363 23.09 -4.95 18.43
CA ALA A 363 23.60 -5.07 17.06
C ALA A 363 25.03 -5.68 17.02
N ARG A 364 25.91 -5.22 17.89
CA ARG A 364 27.26 -5.80 18.02
C ARG A 364 27.22 -7.25 18.43
N PHE A 365 26.34 -7.61 19.36
CA PHE A 365 26.18 -9.02 19.75
C PHE A 365 25.76 -9.87 18.56
N VAL A 366 24.76 -9.41 17.77
CA VAL A 366 24.33 -10.10 16.55
C VAL A 366 25.49 -10.26 15.56
N LYS A 367 26.26 -9.19 15.29
CA LYS A 367 27.43 -9.24 14.41
C LYS A 367 28.54 -10.16 14.92
N GLN A 368 28.71 -10.28 16.24
CA GLN A 368 29.65 -11.23 16.83
C GLN A 368 29.24 -12.68 16.59
N GLN A 369 27.93 -12.98 16.57
CA GLN A 369 27.42 -14.32 16.26
C GLN A 369 27.46 -14.66 14.77
N CYS A 370 27.22 -13.66 13.91
CA CYS A 370 27.24 -13.79 12.46
C CYS A 370 27.74 -12.46 11.83
N PRO A 371 29.06 -12.33 11.53
CA PRO A 371 29.64 -11.11 10.97
C PRO A 371 29.06 -10.70 9.62
N ASP A 372 28.62 -11.66 8.81
CA ASP A 372 28.11 -11.47 7.47
C ASP A 372 26.62 -11.04 7.43
N ILE A 373 25.89 -11.15 8.55
CA ILE A 373 24.49 -10.74 8.59
C ILE A 373 24.38 -9.24 8.35
N LYS A 374 23.55 -8.83 7.38
CA LYS A 374 23.30 -7.42 7.11
C LYS A 374 22.34 -6.86 8.14
N ILE A 375 22.62 -5.63 8.62
CA ILE A 375 21.74 -4.89 9.52
C ILE A 375 21.14 -3.72 8.74
N ILE A 376 19.81 -3.63 8.77
CA ILE A 376 19.03 -2.58 8.13
C ILE A 376 18.25 -1.82 9.21
N GLU A 377 18.16 -0.49 9.09
CA GLU A 377 17.30 0.29 9.98
C GLU A 377 16.85 1.61 9.37
N ALA A 378 15.60 1.97 9.69
CA ALA A 378 15.07 3.31 9.46
C ALA A 378 15.46 4.21 10.64
N CYS A 379 16.31 5.21 10.41
CA CYS A 379 16.76 6.10 11.48
C CYS A 379 17.23 7.47 10.96
N HIS A 380 17.21 8.45 11.85
CA HIS A 380 17.69 9.82 11.58
C HIS A 380 19.10 10.09 12.07
N THR A 381 19.60 9.28 13.00
CA THR A 381 20.96 9.47 13.57
C THR A 381 22.01 8.86 12.66
N HIS A 382 23.13 9.56 12.50
CA HIS A 382 24.33 9.08 11.79
C HIS A 382 25.29 8.30 12.70
N ASP A 383 25.00 8.19 14.01
CA ASP A 383 25.90 7.57 15.00
C ASP A 383 25.99 6.03 14.87
N LEU A 384 25.27 5.45 13.91
CA LEU A 384 25.30 4.02 13.59
C LEU A 384 26.19 3.66 12.40
N GLU A 385 27.09 4.56 12.00
CA GLU A 385 27.96 4.41 10.81
C GLU A 385 28.72 3.08 10.74
N ASN A 386 29.16 2.54 11.86
CA ASN A 386 29.90 1.28 11.92
C ASN A 386 29.03 0.08 12.34
N ILE A 387 27.71 0.22 12.27
CA ILE A 387 26.74 -0.79 12.71
C ILE A 387 25.80 -1.19 11.54
N LEU A 388 25.24 -0.18 10.86
CA LEU A 388 24.28 -0.44 9.77
C LEU A 388 25.00 -0.74 8.45
N ASP A 389 24.51 -1.76 7.76
CA ASP A 389 24.87 -2.05 6.38
C ASP A 389 23.90 -1.36 5.39
N ILE A 390 22.62 -1.25 5.77
CA ILE A 390 21.57 -0.64 4.93
C ILE A 390 20.88 0.46 5.72
N TRP A 391 20.89 1.66 5.16
CA TRP A 391 20.27 2.85 5.75
C TRP A 391 18.96 3.18 5.05
N VAL A 392 17.90 3.40 5.81
CA VAL A 392 16.59 3.82 5.30
C VAL A 392 16.26 5.22 5.83
N PRO A 393 16.75 6.30 5.19
CA PRO A 393 16.49 7.66 5.63
C PRO A 393 15.07 8.09 5.23
N GLN A 394 14.42 8.86 6.09
CA GLN A 394 13.18 9.54 5.74
C GLN A 394 13.47 10.64 4.70
N LEU A 395 12.67 10.76 3.65
CA LEU A 395 12.93 11.62 2.50
C LEU A 395 13.14 13.11 2.84
N ASN A 396 12.38 13.63 3.82
CA ASN A 396 12.53 15.01 4.27
C ASN A 396 13.87 15.29 4.97
N PHE A 397 14.52 14.28 5.58
CA PHE A 397 15.85 14.37 6.18
C PHE A 397 16.97 13.97 5.23
N TYR A 398 16.67 13.30 4.12
CA TYR A 398 17.68 12.86 3.17
C TYR A 398 18.52 14.01 2.60
N LYS A 399 17.88 15.17 2.34
CA LYS A 399 18.56 16.36 1.83
C LYS A 399 19.61 16.90 2.81
N GLU A 400 19.32 16.89 4.10
CA GLU A 400 20.22 17.36 5.15
C GLU A 400 21.40 16.40 5.36
N GLY A 401 21.16 15.08 5.22
CA GLY A 401 22.17 14.03 5.33
C GLY A 401 22.80 13.62 3.99
N TYR A 402 22.58 14.37 2.89
CA TYR A 402 22.94 13.95 1.53
C TYR A 402 24.39 13.51 1.39
N ASP A 403 25.35 14.30 1.88
CA ASP A 403 26.79 13.99 1.75
C ASP A 403 27.16 12.72 2.53
N PHE A 404 26.58 12.53 3.71
CA PHE A 404 26.75 11.32 4.51
C PHE A 404 26.24 10.07 3.73
N TYR A 405 25.00 10.10 3.23
CA TYR A 405 24.44 8.95 2.52
C TYR A 405 25.16 8.67 1.21
N ARG A 406 25.60 9.71 0.49
CA ARG A 406 26.43 9.55 -0.72
C ARG A 406 27.77 8.89 -0.42
N GLU A 407 28.38 9.19 0.73
CA GLU A 407 29.60 8.53 1.12
C GLU A 407 29.37 7.06 1.50
N ARG A 408 28.26 6.75 2.18
CA ARG A 408 27.86 5.34 2.44
C ARG A 408 27.68 4.56 1.14
N GLN A 409 26.98 5.12 0.15
CA GLN A 409 26.79 4.49 -1.16
C GLN A 409 28.09 4.14 -1.87
N LYS A 410 29.17 4.90 -1.68
CA LYS A 410 30.48 4.60 -2.28
C LYS A 410 31.18 3.42 -1.61
N GLN A 411 30.79 3.10 -0.40
CA GLN A 411 31.42 2.03 0.39
C GLN A 411 30.70 0.67 0.19
N GLY A 412 29.57 0.64 -0.48
CA GLY A 412 28.77 -0.55 -0.81
C GLY A 412 27.60 -0.75 0.11
#